data_2beff80ad2ba16dd8c7980a070325b98
#
_entry.id   2beff80ad2ba16dd8c7980a070325b98
#
_cell.length_a   1.000
_cell.length_b   1.000
_cell.length_c   1.000
_cell.angle_alpha   90.00
_cell.angle_beta   90.00
_cell.angle_gamma   90.00
#
_symmetry.space_group_name_H-M   'P 1'
#
loop_
_entity.id
_entity.type
_entity.pdbx_description
1 polymer ?
#
loop_
_entity_poly.entity_id
_entity_poly.type
_entity_poly.pdbx_seq_one_letter_code
_entity_poly.pdbx_strand_id
1 'polypeptide(L)'
;MAQRKGQPKKPPNPLKQFLQTQFWIGLKGGPNLTKANPTQFHSTFEGVDFLDAELDKDYDNFKALGSQVGLEFVFYHRGFSLAFFPNYSRFNFTYHNSYTYESASNPDDMVILNYDQKNHLEYIDLPLMFKYDILQEKLRPFVQIGAYYSRLLNANKEVQIENNDMAAGAVQPYQPPAIIVGAKDVFIGSSLGIMAGVGVHYDPGNIRLSLDINYRYGLNNIASAANRYSDNRLAASGDAMDDLTIDNITMNVGVFFPMRFISKSFNSDF
;
A
#
# COMPACT_ATOMS: atom_id res chain seq x y z
N MET A 1 -27.50 2.80 60.28
CA MET A 1 -26.64 3.41 59.21
C MET A 1 -27.24 3.12 57.85
N ALA A 2 -27.78 4.13 57.19
CA ALA A 2 -28.42 3.95 55.86
C ALA A 2 -27.39 4.18 54.76
N GLN A 3 -27.10 3.16 53.97
CA GLN A 3 -26.26 3.28 52.78
C GLN A 3 -26.97 4.15 51.74
N ARG A 4 -26.44 5.34 51.43
CA ARG A 4 -26.86 6.12 50.26
C ARG A 4 -26.58 5.32 48.98
N LYS A 5 -27.63 4.76 48.37
CA LYS A 5 -27.57 4.23 47.02
C LYS A 5 -27.12 5.37 46.09
N GLY A 6 -25.91 5.20 45.50
CA GLY A 6 -25.40 6.14 44.52
C GLY A 6 -26.35 6.21 43.32
N GLN A 7 -26.80 7.42 42.98
CA GLN A 7 -27.60 7.63 41.76
C GLN A 7 -26.85 7.13 40.54
N PRO A 8 -27.50 6.42 39.62
CA PRO A 8 -26.88 5.97 38.39
C PRO A 8 -26.37 7.20 37.63
N LYS A 9 -25.07 7.20 37.29
CA LYS A 9 -24.48 8.28 36.50
C LYS A 9 -25.20 8.36 35.18
N LYS A 10 -25.86 9.49 34.88
CA LYS A 10 -26.45 9.76 33.57
C LYS A 10 -25.40 9.46 32.47
N PRO A 11 -25.79 8.75 31.39
CA PRO A 11 -24.89 8.54 30.25
C PRO A 11 -24.41 9.90 29.73
N PRO A 12 -23.13 10.01 29.35
CA PRO A 12 -22.57 11.27 28.89
C PRO A 12 -23.34 11.73 27.64
N ASN A 13 -23.75 13.00 27.65
CA ASN A 13 -24.44 13.61 26.53
C ASN A 13 -23.49 13.57 25.31
N PRO A 14 -23.87 12.94 24.19
CA PRO A 14 -23.00 12.79 23.00
C PRO A 14 -22.54 14.15 22.46
N LEU A 15 -23.33 15.20 22.57
CA LEU A 15 -22.96 16.55 22.17
C LEU A 15 -21.81 17.11 23.02
N LYS A 16 -21.84 16.88 24.36
CA LYS A 16 -20.71 17.29 25.22
C LYS A 16 -19.42 16.57 24.91
N GLN A 17 -19.49 15.31 24.53
CA GLN A 17 -18.33 14.52 24.15
C GLN A 17 -17.74 15.01 22.82
N PHE A 18 -18.60 15.36 21.85
CA PHE A 18 -18.21 15.92 20.56
C PHE A 18 -17.47 17.26 20.69
N LEU A 19 -17.89 18.13 21.61
CA LEU A 19 -17.31 19.45 21.81
C LEU A 19 -16.01 19.46 22.62
N GLN A 20 -15.62 18.35 23.25
CA GLN A 20 -14.41 18.27 24.08
C GLN A 20 -13.17 17.95 23.24
N THR A 21 -12.05 18.53 23.65
CA THR A 21 -10.73 18.09 23.17
C THR A 21 -10.41 16.71 23.71
N GLN A 22 -9.97 15.82 22.85
CA GLN A 22 -9.69 14.42 23.19
C GLN A 22 -8.44 13.94 22.48
N PHE A 23 -7.69 13.07 23.16
CA PHE A 23 -6.58 12.32 22.56
C PHE A 23 -6.96 10.85 22.52
N TRP A 24 -6.74 10.22 21.38
CA TRP A 24 -6.99 8.81 21.16
C TRP A 24 -5.74 8.12 20.65
N ILE A 25 -5.55 6.89 21.09
CA ILE A 25 -4.56 5.97 20.54
C ILE A 25 -5.28 4.69 20.13
N GLY A 26 -4.96 4.15 18.97
CA GLY A 26 -5.59 2.93 18.48
C GLY A 26 -4.68 2.06 17.66
N LEU A 27 -5.04 0.79 17.61
CA LEU A 27 -4.50 -0.15 16.64
C LEU A 27 -5.38 -0.08 15.39
N LYS A 28 -4.75 0.03 14.22
CA LYS A 28 -5.43 0.14 12.94
C LYS A 28 -4.69 -0.66 11.88
N GLY A 29 -5.43 -1.28 10.96
CA GLY A 29 -4.85 -2.02 9.86
C GLY A 29 -5.90 -2.57 8.91
N GLY A 30 -5.41 -3.17 7.82
CA GLY A 30 -6.27 -3.75 6.82
C GLY A 30 -5.58 -4.04 5.49
N PRO A 31 -6.33 -4.45 4.47
CA PRO A 31 -5.82 -4.71 3.15
C PRO A 31 -5.56 -3.41 2.36
N ASN A 32 -4.69 -3.53 1.37
CA ASN A 32 -4.49 -2.52 0.35
C ASN A 32 -4.36 -3.16 -1.03
N LEU A 33 -4.63 -2.37 -2.05
CA LEU A 33 -4.43 -2.71 -3.45
C LEU A 33 -3.53 -1.63 -4.06
N THR A 34 -2.54 -2.05 -4.83
CA THR A 34 -1.55 -1.16 -5.42
C THR A 34 -1.66 -1.15 -6.93
N LYS A 35 -1.48 0.02 -7.52
CA LYS A 35 -1.28 0.24 -8.94
C LYS A 35 0.07 0.90 -9.15
N ALA A 36 0.90 0.33 -10.01
CA ALA A 36 2.09 0.99 -10.52
C ALA A 36 1.73 1.76 -11.79
N ASN A 37 2.15 3.02 -11.88
CA ASN A 37 1.93 3.90 -13.02
C ASN A 37 3.28 4.18 -13.67
N PRO A 38 3.63 3.52 -14.80
CA PRO A 38 4.86 3.78 -15.52
C PRO A 38 4.81 5.19 -16.12
N THR A 39 5.90 5.93 -15.96
CA THR A 39 6.11 7.25 -16.55
C THR A 39 7.09 7.22 -17.71
N GLN A 40 7.98 6.23 -17.70
CA GLN A 40 8.91 5.95 -18.79
C GLN A 40 9.26 4.45 -18.76
N PHE A 41 9.11 3.78 -19.91
CA PHE A 41 9.49 2.39 -20.10
C PHE A 41 10.99 2.27 -20.36
N HIS A 42 11.57 1.19 -19.87
CA HIS A 42 12.97 0.85 -20.07
C HIS A 42 13.13 -0.65 -20.31
N SER A 43 14.05 -1.02 -21.18
CA SER A 43 14.41 -2.40 -21.46
C SER A 43 15.93 -2.56 -21.53
N THR A 44 16.44 -3.74 -21.21
CA THR A 44 17.85 -4.08 -21.46
C THR A 44 18.15 -4.24 -22.94
N PHE A 45 17.12 -4.34 -23.79
CA PHE A 45 17.23 -4.40 -25.25
C PHE A 45 17.12 -3.01 -25.92
N GLU A 46 17.11 -1.92 -25.16
CA GLU A 46 17.20 -0.57 -25.73
C GLU A 46 18.42 -0.46 -26.67
N GLY A 47 18.18 -0.13 -27.93
CA GLY A 47 19.21 -0.02 -28.96
C GLY A 47 19.39 -1.25 -29.87
N VAL A 48 18.62 -2.32 -29.68
CA VAL A 48 18.44 -3.42 -30.65
C VAL A 48 17.16 -3.13 -31.42
N ASP A 49 17.08 -3.54 -32.72
CA ASP A 49 15.95 -3.28 -33.65
C ASP A 49 14.64 -4.03 -33.24
N PHE A 50 14.22 -3.88 -32.00
CA PHE A 50 12.86 -4.24 -31.59
C PHE A 50 11.93 -3.05 -31.82
N LEU A 51 10.70 -3.31 -32.25
CA LEU A 51 9.65 -2.30 -32.27
C LEU A 51 9.43 -1.83 -30.84
N ASP A 52 9.49 -0.51 -30.56
CA ASP A 52 9.38 0.07 -29.22
C ASP A 52 8.17 -0.44 -28.44
N ALA A 53 7.06 -0.72 -29.13
CA ALA A 53 5.84 -1.26 -28.54
C ALA A 53 5.96 -2.70 -28.00
N GLU A 54 6.90 -3.51 -28.48
CA GLU A 54 7.13 -4.89 -28.00
C GLU A 54 7.93 -4.90 -26.69
N LEU A 55 8.53 -3.78 -26.33
CA LEU A 55 9.30 -3.63 -25.10
C LEU A 55 8.44 -3.13 -23.92
N ASP A 56 7.22 -2.70 -24.19
CA ASP A 56 6.31 -2.16 -23.18
C ASP A 56 5.82 -3.27 -22.24
N LYS A 57 5.75 -2.92 -20.97
CA LYS A 57 5.24 -3.79 -19.91
C LYS A 57 3.79 -3.43 -19.61
N ASP A 58 2.93 -4.44 -19.48
CA ASP A 58 1.53 -4.27 -19.08
C ASP A 58 1.39 -4.37 -17.58
N TYR A 59 1.08 -3.24 -16.92
CA TYR A 59 0.94 -3.14 -15.48
C TYR A 59 -0.49 -3.35 -15.03
N ASP A 60 -0.69 -4.31 -14.13
CA ASP A 60 -2.00 -4.60 -13.54
C ASP A 60 -2.52 -3.44 -12.65
N ASN A 61 -3.80 -3.11 -12.80
CA ASN A 61 -4.47 -2.10 -12.01
C ASN A 61 -5.09 -2.68 -10.73
N PHE A 62 -4.59 -2.36 -9.55
CA PHE A 62 -5.17 -2.70 -8.25
C PHE A 62 -5.51 -4.19 -8.06
N LYS A 63 -4.71 -5.09 -8.62
CA LYS A 63 -4.97 -6.53 -8.61
C LYS A 63 -4.28 -7.26 -7.45
N ALA A 64 -3.05 -6.88 -7.15
CA ALA A 64 -2.26 -7.56 -6.14
C ALA A 64 -2.59 -7.05 -4.73
N LEU A 65 -3.00 -7.99 -3.85
CA LEU A 65 -3.38 -7.70 -2.48
C LEU A 65 -2.14 -7.49 -1.60
N GLY A 66 -2.09 -6.37 -0.91
CA GLY A 66 -1.15 -6.06 0.15
C GLY A 66 -1.85 -5.91 1.51
N SER A 67 -1.11 -5.46 2.51
CA SER A 67 -1.63 -5.26 3.87
C SER A 67 -0.87 -4.16 4.60
N GLN A 68 -1.51 -3.59 5.63
CA GLN A 68 -0.90 -2.60 6.51
C GLN A 68 -1.40 -2.75 7.94
N VAL A 69 -0.54 -2.44 8.91
CA VAL A 69 -0.88 -2.45 10.33
C VAL A 69 0.00 -1.48 11.10
N GLY A 70 -0.59 -0.75 12.05
CA GLY A 70 0.13 0.22 12.85
C GLY A 70 -0.70 0.83 13.97
N LEU A 71 -0.12 1.85 14.60
CA LEU A 71 -0.75 2.60 15.68
C LEU A 71 -1.18 3.97 15.14
N GLU A 72 -2.40 4.38 15.42
CA GLU A 72 -2.88 5.73 15.07
C GLU A 72 -3.04 6.57 16.33
N PHE A 73 -2.42 7.75 16.33
CA PHE A 73 -2.52 8.79 17.36
C PHE A 73 -3.42 9.89 16.83
N VAL A 74 -4.48 10.20 17.55
CA VAL A 74 -5.48 11.18 17.12
C VAL A 74 -5.65 12.28 18.16
N PHE A 75 -5.42 13.52 17.74
CA PHE A 75 -5.84 14.72 18.43
C PHE A 75 -7.17 15.17 17.86
N TYR A 76 -8.22 15.17 18.68
CA TYR A 76 -9.58 15.53 18.28
C TYR A 76 -10.02 16.82 18.95
N HIS A 77 -10.60 17.74 18.21
CA HIS A 77 -11.19 18.97 18.71
C HIS A 77 -12.42 19.38 17.87
N ARG A 78 -13.61 19.34 18.49
CA ARG A 78 -14.88 19.88 17.92
C ARG A 78 -15.19 19.38 16.49
N GLY A 79 -15.03 18.12 16.24
CA GLY A 79 -15.27 17.51 14.92
C GLY A 79 -14.04 17.43 14.02
N PHE A 80 -13.01 18.21 14.32
CA PHE A 80 -11.73 18.15 13.59
C PHE A 80 -10.76 17.19 14.27
N SER A 81 -10.00 16.47 13.52
CA SER A 81 -8.94 15.61 14.03
C SER A 81 -7.66 15.77 13.24
N LEU A 82 -6.54 15.77 13.93
CA LEU A 82 -5.22 15.53 13.36
C LEU A 82 -4.79 14.12 13.76
N ALA A 83 -4.52 13.27 12.79
CA ALA A 83 -4.17 11.89 13.00
C ALA A 83 -2.80 11.57 12.40
N PHE A 84 -1.95 10.90 13.18
CA PHE A 84 -0.66 10.38 12.76
C PHE A 84 -0.68 8.86 12.89
N PHE A 85 -0.42 8.15 11.77
CA PHE A 85 -0.58 6.71 11.68
C PHE A 85 0.72 6.01 11.25
N PRO A 86 1.76 5.96 12.10
CA PRO A 86 2.92 5.13 11.80
C PRO A 86 2.52 3.66 11.66
N ASN A 87 2.85 3.07 10.51
CA ASN A 87 2.47 1.70 10.21
C ASN A 87 3.51 0.98 9.37
N TYR A 88 3.49 -0.34 9.44
CA TYR A 88 4.16 -1.22 8.51
C TYR A 88 3.19 -1.55 7.37
N SER A 89 3.64 -1.36 6.13
CA SER A 89 2.85 -1.62 4.93
C SER A 89 3.61 -2.54 3.98
N ARG A 90 2.88 -3.47 3.40
CA ARG A 90 3.33 -4.28 2.27
C ARG A 90 2.48 -3.93 1.06
N PHE A 91 3.10 -3.37 0.01
CA PHE A 91 2.49 -3.06 -1.26
C PHE A 91 2.95 -4.07 -2.31
N ASN A 92 1.99 -4.58 -3.07
CA ASN A 92 2.26 -5.54 -4.11
C ASN A 92 1.71 -5.03 -5.44
N PHE A 93 2.50 -5.12 -6.50
CA PHE A 93 2.04 -4.86 -7.87
C PHE A 93 2.61 -5.87 -8.84
N THR A 94 1.90 -6.10 -9.92
CA THR A 94 2.25 -7.07 -10.95
C THR A 94 2.30 -6.40 -12.32
N TYR A 95 3.14 -6.94 -13.20
CA TYR A 95 3.16 -6.59 -14.60
C TYR A 95 3.58 -7.79 -15.45
N HIS A 96 3.23 -7.73 -16.72
CA HIS A 96 3.48 -8.75 -17.71
C HIS A 96 4.32 -8.18 -18.83
N ASN A 97 5.24 -8.97 -19.37
CA ASN A 97 5.95 -8.68 -20.59
C ASN A 97 6.16 -9.96 -21.40
N SER A 98 6.18 -9.84 -22.72
CA SER A 98 6.32 -10.95 -23.63
C SER A 98 7.40 -10.63 -24.67
N TYR A 99 8.21 -11.63 -24.99
CA TYR A 99 9.18 -11.55 -26.07
C TYR A 99 8.93 -12.66 -27.06
N THR A 100 8.94 -12.35 -28.36
CA THR A 100 8.83 -13.31 -29.44
C THR A 100 10.14 -13.34 -30.21
N TYR A 101 10.73 -14.51 -30.29
CA TYR A 101 11.94 -14.76 -31.07
C TYR A 101 11.58 -15.60 -32.27
N GLU A 102 11.72 -15.04 -33.49
CA GLU A 102 11.46 -15.74 -34.77
C GLU A 102 12.78 -16.20 -35.37
N SER A 103 12.74 -17.39 -35.99
CA SER A 103 13.89 -17.91 -36.77
C SER A 103 14.01 -17.15 -38.09
N ALA A 104 15.18 -16.62 -38.40
CA ALA A 104 15.45 -15.97 -39.70
C ALA A 104 15.29 -16.94 -40.90
N SER A 105 15.34 -18.25 -40.65
CA SER A 105 15.28 -19.29 -41.70
C SER A 105 13.86 -19.84 -41.92
N ASN A 106 13.02 -19.82 -40.92
CA ASN A 106 11.65 -20.33 -40.95
C ASN A 106 10.76 -19.53 -39.97
N PRO A 107 9.84 -18.66 -40.44
CA PRO A 107 8.97 -17.89 -39.59
C PRO A 107 8.02 -18.71 -38.72
N ASP A 108 7.78 -19.99 -39.06
CA ASP A 108 6.97 -20.89 -38.24
C ASP A 108 7.73 -21.40 -36.99
N ASP A 109 9.06 -21.26 -36.96
CA ASP A 109 9.90 -21.63 -35.85
C ASP A 109 10.07 -20.39 -34.93
N MET A 110 9.21 -20.28 -33.91
CA MET A 110 9.23 -19.18 -32.96
C MET A 110 9.26 -19.68 -31.53
N VAL A 111 9.85 -18.85 -30.64
CA VAL A 111 9.83 -19.03 -29.19
C VAL A 111 9.17 -17.83 -28.58
N ILE A 112 8.10 -18.04 -27.83
CA ILE A 112 7.39 -17.00 -27.10
C ILE A 112 7.68 -17.15 -25.62
N LEU A 113 8.25 -16.12 -25.02
CA LEU A 113 8.57 -16.01 -23.59
C LEU A 113 7.62 -15.03 -22.92
N ASN A 114 6.74 -15.52 -22.06
CA ASN A 114 5.87 -14.69 -21.24
C ASN A 114 6.44 -14.61 -19.83
N TYR A 115 6.56 -13.41 -19.31
CA TYR A 115 7.06 -13.13 -17.99
C TYR A 115 5.96 -12.51 -17.15
N ASP A 116 5.56 -13.22 -16.08
CA ASP A 116 4.70 -12.68 -15.02
C ASP A 116 5.56 -12.21 -13.87
N GLN A 117 5.53 -10.92 -13.59
CA GLN A 117 6.42 -10.31 -12.63
C GLN A 117 5.62 -9.70 -11.49
N LYS A 118 5.97 -10.09 -10.25
CA LYS A 118 5.33 -9.60 -9.04
C LYS A 118 6.35 -8.96 -8.12
N ASN A 119 6.07 -7.72 -7.75
CA ASN A 119 6.91 -6.93 -6.86
C ASN A 119 6.26 -6.83 -5.48
N HIS A 120 7.06 -7.06 -4.43
CA HIS A 120 6.68 -6.96 -3.03
C HIS A 120 7.54 -5.87 -2.39
N LEU A 121 6.92 -4.76 -1.99
CA LEU A 121 7.57 -3.63 -1.36
C LEU A 121 7.12 -3.50 0.08
N GLU A 122 8.06 -3.47 1.01
CA GLU A 122 7.81 -3.34 2.44
C GLU A 122 8.28 -1.97 2.92
N TYR A 123 7.36 -1.21 3.55
CA TYR A 123 7.60 0.15 3.99
C TYR A 123 7.28 0.35 5.47
N ILE A 124 7.98 1.29 6.09
CA ILE A 124 7.43 2.04 7.22
C ILE A 124 6.78 3.30 6.65
N ASP A 125 5.49 3.42 6.85
CA ASP A 125 4.67 4.55 6.43
C ASP A 125 4.42 5.50 7.61
N LEU A 126 4.46 6.80 7.33
CA LEU A 126 4.23 7.88 8.28
C LEU A 126 3.17 8.85 7.72
N PRO A 127 1.91 8.45 7.56
CA PRO A 127 0.86 9.35 7.11
C PRO A 127 0.43 10.30 8.23
N LEU A 128 0.25 11.57 7.84
CA LEU A 128 -0.35 12.62 8.65
C LEU A 128 -1.65 13.06 7.97
N MET A 129 -2.77 12.93 8.68
CA MET A 129 -4.10 13.13 8.14
C MET A 129 -4.88 14.17 8.93
N PHE A 130 -5.59 15.03 8.23
CA PHE A 130 -6.60 15.90 8.78
C PHE A 130 -7.98 15.31 8.49
N LYS A 131 -8.81 15.12 9.54
CA LYS A 131 -10.13 14.50 9.45
C LYS A 131 -11.20 15.48 9.93
N TYR A 132 -12.38 15.37 9.33
CA TYR A 132 -13.56 16.14 9.74
C TYR A 132 -14.78 15.21 9.89
N ASP A 133 -15.33 15.12 11.12
CA ASP A 133 -16.54 14.37 11.42
C ASP A 133 -17.78 15.20 10.99
N ILE A 134 -18.60 14.64 10.11
CA ILE A 134 -19.76 15.33 9.51
C ILE A 134 -20.94 15.41 10.48
N LEU A 135 -21.15 14.34 11.29
CA LEU A 135 -22.26 14.23 12.21
C LEU A 135 -21.81 14.22 13.68
N GLN A 136 -22.68 14.71 14.57
CA GLN A 136 -22.41 14.82 16.02
C GLN A 136 -23.08 13.70 16.82
N GLU A 137 -23.16 12.51 16.26
CA GLU A 137 -23.85 11.36 16.83
C GLU A 137 -22.86 10.27 17.27
N LYS A 138 -23.38 9.11 17.69
CA LYS A 138 -22.54 7.93 18.01
C LYS A 138 -21.88 7.35 16.78
N LEU A 139 -22.58 7.39 15.63
CA LEU A 139 -22.09 7.02 14.33
C LEU A 139 -21.73 8.31 13.59
N ARG A 140 -20.44 8.49 13.28
CA ARG A 140 -19.90 9.72 12.71
C ARG A 140 -19.16 9.43 11.41
N PRO A 141 -19.81 9.65 10.26
CA PRO A 141 -19.11 9.70 8.99
C PRO A 141 -18.08 10.85 9.01
N PHE A 142 -16.91 10.60 8.42
CA PHE A 142 -15.87 11.60 8.29
C PHE A 142 -15.24 11.57 6.91
N VAL A 143 -14.66 12.71 6.55
CA VAL A 143 -13.77 12.85 5.41
C VAL A 143 -12.36 13.11 5.91
N GLN A 144 -11.37 12.70 5.14
CA GLN A 144 -9.97 12.93 5.52
C GLN A 144 -9.10 13.23 4.31
N ILE A 145 -8.08 14.05 4.54
CA ILE A 145 -7.05 14.39 3.58
C ILE A 145 -5.71 14.42 4.30
N GLY A 146 -4.63 14.10 3.62
CA GLY A 146 -3.32 14.12 4.23
C GLY A 146 -2.18 13.91 3.27
N ALA A 147 -1.00 13.79 3.82
CA ALA A 147 0.21 13.43 3.11
C ALA A 147 0.90 12.27 3.84
N TYR A 148 1.73 11.55 3.12
CA TYR A 148 2.50 10.47 3.68
C TYR A 148 3.96 10.52 3.22
N TYR A 149 4.82 10.04 4.10
CA TYR A 149 6.20 9.69 3.80
C TYR A 149 6.38 8.20 4.09
N SER A 150 6.99 7.48 3.16
CA SER A 150 7.24 6.04 3.26
C SER A 150 8.73 5.77 3.15
N ARG A 151 9.28 4.97 4.05
CA ARG A 151 10.67 4.51 4.01
C ARG A 151 10.72 3.04 3.62
N LEU A 152 11.40 2.71 2.52
CA LEU A 152 11.55 1.34 2.06
C LEU A 152 12.44 0.54 3.02
N LEU A 153 11.92 -0.55 3.52
CA LEU A 153 12.64 -1.52 4.35
C LEU A 153 13.24 -2.63 3.50
N ASN A 154 12.40 -3.22 2.65
CA ASN A 154 12.76 -4.36 1.82
C ASN A 154 11.97 -4.35 0.51
N ALA A 155 12.52 -4.98 -0.53
CA ALA A 155 11.82 -5.25 -1.77
C ALA A 155 12.27 -6.59 -2.34
N ASN A 156 11.30 -7.38 -2.79
CA ASN A 156 11.53 -8.64 -3.46
C ASN A 156 10.74 -8.67 -4.77
N LYS A 157 11.32 -9.33 -5.76
CA LYS A 157 10.71 -9.56 -7.05
C LYS A 157 10.59 -11.06 -7.30
N GLU A 158 9.41 -11.49 -7.69
CA GLU A 158 9.10 -12.86 -8.12
C GLU A 158 8.82 -12.83 -9.62
N VAL A 159 9.50 -13.68 -10.37
CA VAL A 159 9.36 -13.82 -11.83
C VAL A 159 8.93 -15.23 -12.14
N GLN A 160 7.78 -15.38 -12.75
CA GLN A 160 7.31 -16.63 -13.34
C GLN A 160 7.49 -16.53 -14.85
N ILE A 161 8.13 -17.55 -15.44
CA ILE A 161 8.39 -17.63 -16.88
C ILE A 161 7.51 -18.72 -17.47
N GLU A 162 6.74 -18.39 -18.48
CA GLU A 162 6.01 -19.35 -19.30
C GLU A 162 6.61 -19.35 -20.70
N ASN A 163 7.08 -20.50 -21.12
CA ASN A 163 7.78 -20.67 -22.39
C ASN A 163 6.94 -21.52 -23.33
N ASN A 164 6.68 -21.04 -24.54
CA ASN A 164 6.07 -21.80 -25.62
C ASN A 164 7.07 -21.94 -26.77
N ASP A 165 7.71 -23.09 -26.84
CA ASP A 165 8.63 -23.44 -27.94
C ASP A 165 7.83 -24.08 -29.09
N MET A 166 7.83 -23.45 -30.27
CA MET A 166 7.19 -23.93 -31.49
C MET A 166 8.23 -24.40 -32.52
N ALA A 167 9.52 -24.39 -32.21
CA ALA A 167 10.60 -24.69 -33.14
C ALA A 167 10.63 -26.14 -33.65
N ALA A 168 9.88 -27.06 -33.06
CA ALA A 168 9.84 -28.48 -33.48
C ALA A 168 8.49 -28.89 -34.07
N GLY A 169 7.66 -27.97 -34.54
CA GLY A 169 6.33 -28.26 -35.12
C GLY A 169 5.28 -28.73 -34.10
N ALA A 170 5.60 -28.72 -32.80
CA ALA A 170 4.66 -29.00 -31.73
C ALA A 170 4.93 -27.99 -30.56
N VAL A 171 3.86 -27.42 -30.05
CA VAL A 171 3.94 -26.52 -28.87
C VAL A 171 4.40 -27.35 -27.67
N GLN A 172 5.58 -27.03 -27.13
CA GLN A 172 6.09 -27.64 -25.90
C GLN A 172 6.09 -26.57 -24.80
N PRO A 173 5.05 -26.54 -23.93
CA PRO A 173 5.03 -25.60 -22.80
C PRO A 173 6.07 -26.01 -21.76
N TYR A 174 6.90 -25.08 -21.35
CA TYR A 174 7.86 -25.26 -20.28
C TYR A 174 7.70 -24.15 -19.23
N GLN A 175 7.41 -24.53 -18.01
CA GLN A 175 7.28 -23.61 -16.86
C GLN A 175 8.36 -23.94 -15.82
N PRO A 176 9.48 -23.22 -15.80
CA PRO A 176 10.45 -23.36 -14.74
C PRO A 176 9.86 -22.85 -13.39
N PRO A 177 10.43 -23.27 -12.24
CA PRO A 177 10.06 -22.72 -10.96
C PRO A 177 10.22 -21.20 -10.93
N ALA A 178 9.32 -20.50 -10.21
CA ALA A 178 9.40 -19.06 -10.02
C ALA A 178 10.77 -18.65 -9.45
N ILE A 179 11.34 -17.58 -9.99
CA ILE A 179 12.61 -17.00 -9.54
C ILE A 179 12.27 -15.88 -8.55
N ILE A 180 12.75 -15.99 -7.31
CA ILE A 180 12.59 -14.94 -6.30
C ILE A 180 13.96 -14.32 -6.03
N VAL A 181 14.05 -13.00 -6.16
CA VAL A 181 15.28 -12.23 -5.91
C VAL A 181 15.01 -11.01 -5.05
N GLY A 182 15.99 -10.61 -4.24
CA GLY A 182 16.00 -9.31 -3.58
C GLY A 182 16.14 -8.21 -4.63
N ALA A 183 15.27 -7.21 -4.55
CA ALA A 183 15.17 -6.12 -5.52
C ALA A 183 15.24 -4.73 -4.86
N LYS A 184 15.74 -4.64 -3.62
CA LYS A 184 15.74 -3.39 -2.85
C LYS A 184 16.56 -2.29 -3.50
N ASP A 185 17.65 -2.63 -4.18
CA ASP A 185 18.58 -1.72 -4.85
C ASP A 185 17.98 -1.09 -6.11
N VAL A 186 17.04 -1.75 -6.78
CA VAL A 186 16.36 -1.19 -7.96
C VAL A 186 15.24 -0.18 -7.60
N PHE A 187 14.94 -0.04 -6.31
CA PHE A 187 14.00 0.95 -5.80
C PHE A 187 14.70 2.05 -4.98
N ILE A 188 14.15 3.27 -5.02
CA ILE A 188 14.61 4.34 -4.14
C ILE A 188 14.13 4.11 -2.70
N GLY A 189 14.93 4.58 -1.73
CA GLY A 189 14.68 4.32 -0.32
C GLY A 189 13.48 5.05 0.29
N SER A 190 12.78 5.94 -0.44
CA SER A 190 11.69 6.73 0.11
C SER A 190 10.63 7.05 -0.94
N SER A 191 9.38 7.14 -0.50
CA SER A 191 8.25 7.58 -1.31
C SER A 191 7.46 8.65 -0.57
N LEU A 192 6.93 9.61 -1.32
CA LEU A 192 6.11 10.71 -0.86
C LEU A 192 4.80 10.73 -1.63
N GLY A 193 3.73 11.16 -0.98
CA GLY A 193 2.46 11.31 -1.66
C GLY A 193 1.42 12.03 -0.83
N ILE A 194 0.27 12.21 -1.45
CA ILE A 194 -0.94 12.74 -0.84
C ILE A 194 -1.98 11.63 -0.74
N MET A 195 -2.94 11.82 0.14
CA MET A 195 -4.03 10.88 0.31
C MET A 195 -5.33 11.57 0.67
N ALA A 196 -6.44 11.00 0.22
CA ALA A 196 -7.77 11.42 0.59
C ALA A 196 -8.66 10.20 0.82
N GLY A 197 -9.65 10.35 1.68
CA GLY A 197 -10.52 9.22 2.00
C GLY A 197 -11.75 9.60 2.77
N VAL A 198 -12.57 8.59 2.98
CA VAL A 198 -13.80 8.67 3.76
C VAL A 198 -13.84 7.52 4.76
N GLY A 199 -14.58 7.72 5.82
CA GLY A 199 -14.74 6.66 6.82
C GLY A 199 -15.89 6.92 7.76
N VAL A 200 -16.01 6.04 8.74
CA VAL A 200 -17.00 6.13 9.79
C VAL A 200 -16.38 5.79 11.13
N HIS A 201 -16.67 6.60 12.13
CA HIS A 201 -16.42 6.32 13.55
C HIS A 201 -17.69 5.82 14.20
N TYR A 202 -17.59 4.79 15.03
CA TYR A 202 -18.65 4.34 15.91
C TYR A 202 -18.17 4.30 17.36
N ASP A 203 -18.82 5.08 18.24
CA ASP A 203 -18.47 5.22 19.65
C ASP A 203 -19.51 4.51 20.53
N PRO A 204 -19.38 3.17 20.76
CA PRO A 204 -20.33 2.42 21.61
C PRO A 204 -20.22 2.76 23.09
N GLY A 205 -19.18 3.49 23.52
CA GLY A 205 -18.96 3.86 24.90
C GLY A 205 -17.60 4.53 25.10
N ASN A 206 -16.68 3.81 25.74
CA ASN A 206 -15.34 4.30 26.03
C ASN A 206 -14.28 3.90 24.99
N ILE A 207 -14.71 3.24 23.94
CA ILE A 207 -13.87 2.87 22.79
C ILE A 207 -14.46 3.50 21.52
N ARG A 208 -13.64 3.64 20.51
CA ARG A 208 -14.06 4.05 19.18
C ARG A 208 -13.66 2.95 18.20
N LEU A 209 -14.60 2.53 17.37
CA LEU A 209 -14.35 1.71 16.21
C LEU A 209 -14.28 2.63 14.99
N SER A 210 -13.39 2.36 14.07
CA SER A 210 -13.23 3.11 12.84
C SER A 210 -13.14 2.16 11.65
N LEU A 211 -13.80 2.55 10.57
CA LEU A 211 -13.64 1.96 9.25
C LEU A 211 -13.35 3.08 8.28
N ASP A 212 -12.31 2.98 7.48
CA ASP A 212 -12.00 3.98 6.45
C ASP A 212 -11.44 3.35 5.16
N ILE A 213 -11.69 4.07 4.07
CA ILE A 213 -11.13 3.78 2.75
C ILE A 213 -10.42 5.03 2.28
N ASN A 214 -9.18 4.87 1.78
CA ASN A 214 -8.36 5.96 1.28
C ASN A 214 -7.81 5.63 -0.11
N TYR A 215 -7.73 6.64 -0.93
CA TYR A 215 -6.91 6.66 -2.11
C TYR A 215 -5.61 7.41 -1.81
N ARG A 216 -4.47 6.79 -2.14
CA ARG A 216 -3.13 7.35 -1.98
C ARG A 216 -2.53 7.56 -3.37
N TYR A 217 -2.05 8.77 -3.64
CA TYR A 217 -1.42 9.17 -4.88
C TYR A 217 0.07 9.42 -4.66
N GLY A 218 0.92 8.64 -5.35
CA GLY A 218 2.36 8.79 -5.28
C GLY A 218 2.87 9.96 -6.12
N LEU A 219 3.73 10.79 -5.54
CA LEU A 219 4.24 12.01 -6.17
C LEU A 219 5.62 11.85 -6.80
N ASN A 220 6.39 10.85 -6.39
CA ASN A 220 7.76 10.67 -6.85
C ASN A 220 7.95 9.31 -7.53
N ASN A 221 8.90 9.27 -8.46
CA ASN A 221 9.41 8.01 -8.99
C ASN A 221 9.96 7.16 -7.85
N ILE A 222 9.63 5.87 -7.82
CA ILE A 222 10.14 4.91 -6.83
C ILE A 222 11.26 4.03 -7.38
N ALA A 223 11.51 4.05 -8.69
CA ALA A 223 12.60 3.30 -9.30
C ALA A 223 13.94 4.03 -9.16
N SER A 224 15.02 3.28 -8.97
CA SER A 224 16.38 3.78 -8.93
C SER A 224 16.98 3.81 -10.33
N ALA A 225 17.05 4.98 -10.95
CA ALA A 225 17.67 5.14 -12.26
C ALA A 225 19.15 4.68 -12.30
N ALA A 226 19.86 4.83 -11.18
CA ALA A 226 21.27 4.44 -11.08
C ALA A 226 21.47 2.92 -11.08
N ASN A 227 20.48 2.16 -10.57
CA ASN A 227 20.58 0.71 -10.41
C ASN A 227 19.63 -0.05 -11.36
N ARG A 228 19.02 0.63 -12.33
CA ARG A 228 18.05 0.06 -13.28
C ARG A 228 18.62 -1.14 -14.04
N TYR A 229 19.88 -1.07 -14.45
CA TYR A 229 20.60 -2.09 -15.18
C TYR A 229 21.63 -2.82 -14.30
N SER A 230 21.38 -2.93 -12.99
CA SER A 230 22.32 -3.59 -12.07
C SER A 230 22.48 -5.09 -12.40
N ASP A 231 23.62 -5.66 -12.01
CA ASP A 231 24.04 -7.08 -12.18
C ASP A 231 23.16 -8.09 -11.44
N ASN A 232 21.89 -7.84 -11.42
CA ASN A 232 20.98 -8.75 -10.76
C ASN A 232 20.55 -9.86 -11.75
N ARG A 233 20.19 -11.03 -11.24
CA ARG A 233 19.77 -12.21 -12.03
C ARG A 233 18.61 -11.92 -12.98
N LEU A 234 17.87 -10.84 -12.77
CA LEU A 234 16.74 -10.40 -13.60
C LEU A 234 17.19 -9.59 -14.81
N ALA A 235 18.38 -8.97 -14.79
CA ALA A 235 18.95 -8.33 -15.98
C ALA A 235 19.16 -9.34 -17.13
N ALA A 236 19.45 -10.60 -16.79
CA ALA A 236 19.59 -11.68 -17.78
C ALA A 236 18.25 -12.05 -18.46
N SER A 237 17.11 -11.65 -17.92
CA SER A 237 15.77 -11.86 -18.54
C SER A 237 15.31 -10.67 -19.39
N GLY A 238 16.17 -9.69 -19.64
CA GLY A 238 15.81 -8.51 -20.43
C GLY A 238 14.97 -7.46 -19.68
N ASP A 239 14.82 -7.62 -18.37
CA ASP A 239 14.00 -6.72 -17.57
C ASP A 239 14.82 -5.63 -16.90
N ALA A 240 14.54 -4.37 -17.25
CA ALA A 240 14.99 -3.17 -16.57
C ALA A 240 13.81 -2.51 -15.86
N MET A 241 14.04 -1.92 -14.66
CA MET A 241 12.97 -1.26 -13.93
C MET A 241 12.55 0.05 -14.61
N ASP A 242 11.27 0.18 -14.90
CA ASP A 242 10.68 1.40 -15.45
C ASP A 242 10.66 2.54 -14.42
N ASP A 243 10.64 3.78 -14.88
CA ASP A 243 10.32 4.89 -14.01
C ASP A 243 8.83 4.85 -13.71
N LEU A 244 8.47 4.75 -12.43
CA LEU A 244 7.08 4.56 -12.04
C LEU A 244 6.75 5.24 -10.71
N THR A 245 5.49 5.66 -10.59
CA THR A 245 4.87 6.04 -9.32
C THR A 245 3.91 4.95 -8.86
N ILE A 246 3.55 4.93 -7.59
CA ILE A 246 2.58 3.98 -7.05
C ILE A 246 1.39 4.68 -6.44
N ASP A 247 0.20 4.21 -6.81
CA ASP A 247 -1.05 4.58 -6.18
C ASP A 247 -1.60 3.41 -5.37
N ASN A 248 -2.31 3.70 -4.28
CA ASN A 248 -2.88 2.65 -3.45
C ASN A 248 -4.32 2.97 -3.05
N ILE A 249 -5.17 1.94 -3.05
CA ILE A 249 -6.45 1.95 -2.36
C ILE A 249 -6.24 1.18 -1.05
N THR A 250 -6.49 1.83 0.08
CA THR A 250 -6.33 1.21 1.40
C THR A 250 -7.67 1.16 2.12
N MET A 251 -7.97 0.04 2.74
CA MET A 251 -9.15 -0.14 3.59
C MET A 251 -8.66 -0.51 5.00
N ASN A 252 -9.11 0.23 6.01
CA ASN A 252 -8.64 0.01 7.38
C ASN A 252 -9.79 -0.15 8.35
N VAL A 253 -9.58 -1.05 9.31
CA VAL A 253 -10.38 -1.15 10.53
C VAL A 253 -9.51 -0.76 11.71
N GLY A 254 -10.05 0.02 12.64
CA GLY A 254 -9.32 0.49 13.82
C GLY A 254 -10.14 0.40 15.10
N VAL A 255 -9.42 0.19 16.21
CA VAL A 255 -9.98 0.23 17.57
C VAL A 255 -9.17 1.23 18.37
N PHE A 256 -9.85 2.24 18.96
CA PHE A 256 -9.21 3.36 19.63
C PHE A 256 -9.67 3.49 21.08
N PHE A 257 -8.73 3.89 21.94
CA PHE A 257 -8.93 4.14 23.36
C PHE A 257 -8.62 5.60 23.67
N PRO A 258 -9.46 6.30 24.44
CA PRO A 258 -9.15 7.67 24.86
C PRO A 258 -8.04 7.67 25.90
N MET A 259 -7.01 8.48 25.70
CA MET A 259 -5.83 8.54 26.57
C MET A 259 -6.12 8.94 28.04
N ARG A 260 -7.27 9.55 28.30
CA ARG A 260 -7.72 9.87 29.69
C ARG A 260 -7.84 8.63 30.59
N PHE A 261 -8.03 7.43 30.03
CA PHE A 261 -8.07 6.19 30.81
C PHE A 261 -6.67 5.75 31.23
N ILE A 262 -5.68 5.97 30.37
CA ILE A 262 -4.28 5.62 30.64
C ILE A 262 -3.76 6.47 31.81
N SER A 263 -4.05 7.79 31.83
CA SER A 263 -3.59 8.69 32.90
C SER A 263 -4.23 8.42 34.26
N LYS A 264 -5.49 7.92 34.29
CA LYS A 264 -6.17 7.61 35.56
C LYS A 264 -5.73 6.28 36.18
N SER A 265 -5.35 5.33 35.33
CA SER A 265 -4.84 4.02 35.81
C SER A 265 -3.45 4.15 36.44
N PHE A 266 -2.62 5.09 35.97
CA PHE A 266 -1.29 5.34 36.54
C PHE A 266 -1.33 6.14 37.87
N ASN A 267 -2.41 6.89 38.16
CA ASN A 267 -2.52 7.71 39.39
C ASN A 267 -3.28 7.02 40.52
N SER A 268 -3.71 5.76 40.36
CA SER A 268 -4.46 5.06 41.43
C SER A 268 -3.60 4.20 42.36
N ASP A 269 -2.27 4.15 42.13
CA ASP A 269 -1.35 3.31 42.91
C ASP A 269 -0.29 4.13 43.72
N PHE A 270 -0.58 5.41 44.03
CA PHE A 270 0.26 6.22 44.95
C PHE A 270 -0.61 6.94 45.97
#